data_e374db56b031b17dc19fba3593ec0810
#
_entry.id   e374db56b031b17dc19fba3593ec0810
#
_cell.length_a   1.000
_cell.length_b   1.000
_cell.length_c   1.000
_cell.angle_alpha   90.00
_cell.angle_beta   90.00
_cell.angle_gamma   90.00
#
_symmetry.space_group_name_H-M   'P 1'
#
loop_
_entity.id
_entity.type
_entity.pdbx_description
1 polymer ?
#
loop_
_entity_poly.entity_id
_entity_poly.type
_entity_poly.pdbx_seq_one_letter_code
_entity_poly.pdbx_strand_id
1 'polypeptide(L)'
;MDSIAIQGGAQLFGDIPVSGAKNSAIKLMAASILTDQPLLLTNMPRLADTRFLGQLLRQFGIEVTERDGADGQESLFHAKDLTSTFAPYDLVRQMRASFNVLGPLLARTGEAKVSLPGGCTIGARPVDLHLQALTALGAEIELDEGYVTARAPRGLKGAEIEFPFVSVGATEHALLAAVLAEGTTVLRRAAREPEIGDLAHCLTAMGARIEGIDTDVLTITGVSSLNGTTWSVIPDRIEMGSYAVAAAMAGGEVRLTKARAELIGSLTDKMVEAGVEVSPTADGVLIKRDPKQRLKAVDVETAIYPGFATDLQAQFMALMTTAEGVSTIRETIFENRFMHVPELARLGADISVHAGEAHVTGVEVLHGAQVMATDLRASMCLVIAGLVAEGETTVGRVYHLDRGFERLEEKLGACGADIRRIKGTGDEH
;
A
#
# COMPACT_ATOMS: atom_id res chain seq x y z
N MET A 1 -22.82 3.45 -9.37
CA MET A 1 -21.43 3.04 -8.99
C MET A 1 -20.95 1.96 -9.94
N ASP A 2 -19.68 2.00 -10.32
CA ASP A 2 -19.08 0.96 -11.17
C ASP A 2 -18.98 -0.39 -10.45
N SER A 3 -19.02 -1.46 -11.24
CA SER A 3 -18.75 -2.83 -10.80
C SER A 3 -17.80 -3.53 -11.77
N ILE A 4 -17.25 -4.65 -11.36
CA ILE A 4 -16.44 -5.54 -12.20
C ILE A 4 -17.15 -6.88 -12.30
N ALA A 5 -17.40 -7.33 -13.54
CA ALA A 5 -17.92 -8.66 -13.83
C ALA A 5 -16.78 -9.57 -14.28
N ILE A 6 -16.77 -10.79 -13.77
CA ILE A 6 -15.75 -11.81 -14.03
C ILE A 6 -16.44 -13.12 -14.36
N GLN A 7 -16.20 -13.65 -15.56
CA GLN A 7 -16.59 -15.00 -15.89
C GLN A 7 -15.44 -15.95 -15.53
N GLY A 8 -15.68 -16.84 -14.58
CA GLY A 8 -14.63 -17.73 -14.10
C GLY A 8 -14.29 -18.87 -15.05
N GLY A 9 -13.18 -19.54 -14.78
CA GLY A 9 -12.72 -20.74 -15.49
C GLY A 9 -11.63 -20.53 -16.54
N ALA A 10 -11.21 -19.28 -16.81
CA ALA A 10 -10.08 -19.00 -17.70
C ALA A 10 -8.75 -19.22 -16.98
N GLN A 11 -7.80 -19.88 -17.65
CA GLN A 11 -6.39 -19.90 -17.24
C GLN A 11 -5.70 -18.61 -17.68
N LEU A 12 -4.70 -18.17 -16.92
CA LEU A 12 -3.98 -16.95 -17.23
C LEU A 12 -2.62 -17.23 -17.87
N PHE A 13 -2.33 -16.55 -18.98
CA PHE A 13 -1.06 -16.66 -19.70
C PHE A 13 -0.62 -15.28 -20.17
N GLY A 14 0.65 -14.94 -19.96
CA GLY A 14 1.23 -13.70 -20.47
C GLY A 14 2.01 -12.92 -19.43
N ASP A 15 2.14 -11.62 -19.67
CA ASP A 15 2.93 -10.72 -18.86
C ASP A 15 2.04 -9.68 -18.17
N ILE A 16 2.27 -9.45 -16.88
CA ILE A 16 1.64 -8.37 -16.13
C ILE A 16 2.74 -7.42 -15.65
N PRO A 17 2.81 -6.19 -16.18
CA PRO A 17 3.73 -5.19 -15.66
C PRO A 17 3.23 -4.68 -14.30
N VAL A 18 4.09 -4.76 -13.28
CA VAL A 18 3.81 -4.26 -11.94
C VAL A 18 3.96 -2.75 -11.93
N SER A 19 2.98 -2.04 -11.36
CA SER A 19 3.00 -0.59 -11.19
C SER A 19 3.90 -0.17 -10.04
N GLY A 20 4.22 1.12 -9.97
CA GLY A 20 4.92 1.69 -8.82
C GLY A 20 4.13 1.52 -7.53
N ALA A 21 4.85 1.37 -6.41
CA ALA A 21 4.26 1.11 -5.12
C ALA A 21 3.44 2.30 -4.62
N LYS A 22 2.14 2.09 -4.42
CA LYS A 22 1.23 3.08 -3.83
C LYS A 22 1.77 3.65 -2.53
N ASN A 23 2.15 2.74 -1.61
CA ASN A 23 2.56 3.13 -0.27
C ASN A 23 3.89 3.89 -0.27
N SER A 24 4.77 3.67 -1.23
CA SER A 24 5.96 4.49 -1.44
C SER A 24 5.61 5.82 -2.10
N ALA A 25 4.89 5.80 -3.21
CA ALA A 25 4.55 6.99 -3.99
C ALA A 25 3.97 8.12 -3.13
N ILE A 26 3.00 7.83 -2.25
CA ILE A 26 2.37 8.84 -1.39
C ILE A 26 3.35 9.47 -0.38
N LYS A 27 4.42 8.78 0.02
CA LYS A 27 5.44 9.35 0.92
C LYS A 27 6.49 10.14 0.15
N LEU A 28 6.86 9.67 -1.03
CA LEU A 28 7.72 10.42 -1.95
C LEU A 28 7.05 11.72 -2.41
N MET A 29 5.75 11.71 -2.66
CA MET A 29 4.97 12.94 -2.91
C MET A 29 5.03 13.90 -1.72
N ALA A 30 4.88 13.40 -0.48
CA ALA A 30 5.00 14.23 0.72
C ALA A 30 6.43 14.78 0.91
N ALA A 31 7.47 14.05 0.48
CA ALA A 31 8.86 14.53 0.52
C ALA A 31 9.09 15.77 -0.35
N SER A 32 8.26 16.01 -1.38
CA SER A 32 8.33 17.24 -2.19
C SER A 32 8.14 18.53 -1.39
N ILE A 33 7.45 18.46 -0.25
CA ILE A 33 7.25 19.58 0.66
C ILE A 33 8.58 20.08 1.25
N LEU A 34 9.58 19.18 1.40
CA LEU A 34 10.84 19.44 2.09
C LEU A 34 11.85 20.28 1.30
N THR A 35 11.59 20.55 0.02
CA THR A 35 12.52 21.28 -0.85
C THR A 35 11.79 22.33 -1.69
N ASP A 36 12.47 23.42 -2.04
CA ASP A 36 12.02 24.40 -3.03
C ASP A 36 12.43 24.06 -4.45
N GLN A 37 13.15 22.93 -4.63
CA GLN A 37 13.60 22.46 -5.92
C GLN A 37 12.63 21.41 -6.50
N PRO A 38 12.59 21.22 -7.83
CA PRO A 38 11.71 20.25 -8.45
C PRO A 38 12.06 18.81 -8.06
N LEU A 39 11.05 18.03 -7.66
CA LEU A 39 11.13 16.57 -7.46
C LEU A 39 10.36 15.88 -8.59
N LEU A 40 11.06 15.13 -9.45
CA LEU A 40 10.45 14.32 -10.49
C LEU A 40 10.35 12.87 -10.03
N LEU A 41 9.14 12.37 -9.90
CA LEU A 41 8.88 10.96 -9.60
C LEU A 41 8.48 10.23 -10.89
N THR A 42 9.18 9.15 -11.21
CA THR A 42 8.86 8.25 -12.33
C THR A 42 8.25 6.94 -11.81
N ASN A 43 7.70 6.14 -12.70
CA ASN A 43 6.97 4.92 -12.31
C ASN A 43 5.85 5.19 -11.28
N MET A 44 5.20 6.34 -11.38
CA MET A 44 4.09 6.69 -10.49
C MET A 44 2.85 5.86 -10.80
N PRO A 45 2.18 5.26 -9.79
CA PRO A 45 0.94 4.54 -10.03
C PRO A 45 -0.23 5.50 -10.25
N ARG A 46 -1.12 5.16 -11.19
CA ARG A 46 -2.35 5.93 -11.48
C ARG A 46 -3.50 5.48 -10.61
N LEU A 47 -3.48 5.89 -9.35
CA LEU A 47 -4.45 5.49 -8.34
C LEU A 47 -5.26 6.69 -7.83
N ALA A 48 -6.44 6.40 -7.26
CA ALA A 48 -7.25 7.44 -6.61
C ALA A 48 -6.47 8.13 -5.47
N ASP A 49 -5.71 7.37 -4.69
CA ASP A 49 -4.95 7.89 -3.55
C ASP A 49 -3.83 8.88 -3.98
N THR A 50 -3.13 8.63 -5.10
CA THR A 50 -2.12 9.57 -5.62
C THR A 50 -2.78 10.86 -6.12
N ARG A 51 -3.96 10.77 -6.74
CA ARG A 51 -4.73 11.96 -7.14
C ARG A 51 -5.20 12.78 -5.94
N PHE A 52 -5.70 12.12 -4.88
CA PHE A 52 -6.14 12.81 -3.66
C PHE A 52 -5.00 13.55 -2.97
N LEU A 53 -3.83 12.90 -2.86
CA LEU A 53 -2.67 13.58 -2.29
C LEU A 53 -2.19 14.72 -3.19
N GLY A 54 -2.21 14.55 -4.51
CA GLY A 54 -1.88 15.62 -5.45
C GLY A 54 -2.78 16.84 -5.30
N GLN A 55 -4.09 16.64 -5.06
CA GLN A 55 -5.02 17.73 -4.76
C GLN A 55 -4.66 18.44 -3.44
N LEU A 56 -4.33 17.68 -2.40
CA LEU A 56 -3.90 18.24 -1.12
C LEU A 56 -2.60 19.04 -1.26
N LEU A 57 -1.61 18.55 -2.00
CA LEU A 57 -0.35 19.25 -2.23
C LEU A 57 -0.56 20.58 -2.98
N ARG A 58 -1.48 20.60 -3.95
CA ARG A 58 -1.86 21.86 -4.65
C ARG A 58 -2.46 22.89 -3.71
N GLN A 59 -3.16 22.49 -2.63
CA GLN A 59 -3.66 23.42 -1.60
C GLN A 59 -2.53 24.14 -0.86
N PHE A 60 -1.36 23.51 -0.76
CA PHE A 60 -0.18 24.13 -0.17
C PHE A 60 0.58 25.05 -1.13
N GLY A 61 0.12 25.19 -2.38
CA GLY A 61 0.79 25.97 -3.43
C GLY A 61 1.83 25.18 -4.23
N ILE A 62 1.87 23.84 -4.08
CA ILE A 62 2.81 23.01 -4.83
C ILE A 62 2.28 22.83 -6.27
N GLU A 63 3.13 23.14 -7.23
CA GLU A 63 2.87 22.85 -8.64
C GLU A 63 3.03 21.34 -8.88
N VAL A 64 1.98 20.71 -9.44
CA VAL A 64 1.98 19.28 -9.76
C VAL A 64 1.64 19.10 -11.22
N THR A 65 2.61 18.60 -12.00
CA THR A 65 2.47 18.29 -13.42
C THR A 65 2.63 16.80 -13.65
N GLU A 66 1.68 16.20 -14.35
CA GLU A 66 1.65 14.78 -14.65
C GLU A 66 1.77 14.57 -16.16
N ARG A 67 2.54 13.58 -16.58
CA ARG A 67 2.70 13.19 -18.00
C ARG A 67 2.95 11.70 -18.13
N ASP A 68 2.74 11.17 -19.33
CA ASP A 68 3.16 9.82 -19.67
C ASP A 68 4.66 9.78 -19.91
N GLY A 69 5.36 8.89 -19.23
CA GLY A 69 6.78 8.63 -19.38
C GLY A 69 7.05 7.24 -19.99
N ALA A 70 8.33 6.93 -20.20
CA ALA A 70 8.74 5.65 -20.79
C ALA A 70 8.37 4.43 -19.91
N ASP A 71 8.42 4.60 -18.58
CA ASP A 71 8.20 3.52 -17.61
C ASP A 71 6.86 3.61 -16.85
N GLY A 72 5.95 4.44 -17.30
CA GLY A 72 4.67 4.69 -16.65
C GLY A 72 4.41 6.18 -16.49
N GLN A 73 3.58 6.56 -15.53
CA GLN A 73 3.32 7.97 -15.26
C GLN A 73 4.52 8.63 -14.59
N GLU A 74 4.83 9.84 -15.01
CA GLU A 74 5.77 10.74 -14.37
C GLU A 74 5.00 11.89 -13.72
N SER A 75 5.40 12.27 -12.50
CA SER A 75 4.82 13.40 -11.78
C SER A 75 5.92 14.32 -11.28
N LEU A 76 5.88 15.58 -11.71
CA LEU A 76 6.78 16.62 -11.26
C LEU A 76 6.10 17.45 -10.17
N PHE A 77 6.76 17.55 -9.02
CA PHE A 77 6.34 18.35 -7.88
C PHE A 77 7.31 19.50 -7.69
N HIS A 78 6.82 20.73 -7.62
CA HIS A 78 7.64 21.91 -7.38
C HIS A 78 7.02 22.77 -6.29
N ALA A 79 7.54 22.66 -5.09
CA ALA A 79 7.11 23.38 -3.91
C ALA A 79 7.95 24.64 -3.67
N LYS A 80 8.10 25.51 -4.70
CA LYS A 80 8.90 26.71 -4.65
C LYS A 80 8.50 27.61 -3.48
N ASP A 81 7.22 27.93 -3.42
CA ASP A 81 6.64 28.76 -2.36
C ASP A 81 5.43 28.03 -1.77
N LEU A 82 5.46 27.76 -0.47
CA LEU A 82 4.30 27.20 0.23
C LEU A 82 3.36 28.34 0.63
N THR A 83 2.14 28.33 0.08
CA THR A 83 1.14 29.38 0.30
C THR A 83 0.18 29.06 1.43
N SER A 84 0.17 27.82 1.92
CA SER A 84 -0.67 27.34 3.03
C SER A 84 0.01 26.17 3.74
N THR A 85 -0.22 26.05 5.05
CA THR A 85 0.18 24.92 5.89
C THR A 85 -1.04 24.23 6.51
N PHE A 86 -2.23 24.50 5.95
CA PHE A 86 -3.51 23.96 6.42
C PHE A 86 -4.03 22.82 5.55
N ALA A 87 -4.21 21.65 6.16
CA ALA A 87 -4.82 20.47 5.52
C ALA A 87 -6.23 20.23 6.07
N PRO A 88 -7.29 20.55 5.30
CA PRO A 88 -8.68 20.50 5.76
C PRO A 88 -9.21 19.07 5.85
N TYR A 89 -10.21 18.86 6.73
CA TYR A 89 -10.85 17.56 6.98
C TYR A 89 -11.32 16.87 5.70
N ASP A 90 -11.97 17.59 4.78
CA ASP A 90 -12.54 17.00 3.56
C ASP A 90 -11.50 16.36 2.62
N LEU A 91 -10.25 16.82 2.64
CA LEU A 91 -9.16 16.22 1.89
C LEU A 91 -8.47 15.12 2.69
N VAL A 92 -8.21 15.34 3.99
CA VAL A 92 -7.49 14.37 4.83
C VAL A 92 -8.31 13.10 5.07
N ARG A 93 -9.64 13.20 5.22
CA ARG A 93 -10.53 12.05 5.43
C ARG A 93 -10.54 11.05 4.29
N GLN A 94 -10.24 11.49 3.07
CA GLN A 94 -10.25 10.63 1.88
C GLN A 94 -9.14 9.58 1.89
N MET A 95 -8.00 9.92 2.49
CA MET A 95 -6.86 9.03 2.60
C MET A 95 -6.10 9.29 3.91
N ARG A 96 -6.08 8.29 4.81
CA ARG A 96 -5.42 8.41 6.11
C ARG A 96 -3.96 8.86 6.03
N ALA A 97 -3.22 8.38 5.02
CA ALA A 97 -1.81 8.71 4.83
C ALA A 97 -1.56 10.20 4.55
N SER A 98 -2.60 10.98 4.21
CA SER A 98 -2.52 12.44 4.07
C SER A 98 -2.07 13.14 5.37
N PHE A 99 -2.27 12.49 6.53
CA PHE A 99 -1.77 12.99 7.81
C PHE A 99 -0.24 13.16 7.85
N ASN A 100 0.49 12.38 7.05
CA ASN A 100 1.95 12.45 7.00
C ASN A 100 2.50 13.75 6.38
N VAL A 101 1.66 14.64 5.86
CA VAL A 101 2.10 15.98 5.42
C VAL A 101 2.44 16.91 6.60
N LEU A 102 1.95 16.59 7.82
CA LEU A 102 2.20 17.41 9.02
C LEU A 102 3.70 17.55 9.32
N GLY A 103 4.45 16.45 9.30
CA GLY A 103 5.89 16.45 9.59
C GLY A 103 6.71 17.32 8.63
N PRO A 104 6.65 17.09 7.31
CA PRO A 104 7.39 17.89 6.34
C PRO A 104 6.94 19.34 6.28
N LEU A 105 5.66 19.67 6.44
CA LEU A 105 5.21 21.06 6.57
C LEU A 105 5.85 21.74 7.79
N LEU A 106 5.75 21.09 8.96
CA LEU A 106 6.34 21.59 10.19
C LEU A 106 7.85 21.78 10.09
N ALA A 107 8.55 20.80 9.51
CA ALA A 107 10.00 20.84 9.34
C ALA A 107 10.46 22.00 8.45
N ARG A 108 9.70 22.31 7.39
CA ARG A 108 10.06 23.37 6.44
C ARG A 108 9.59 24.76 6.85
N THR A 109 8.40 24.88 7.46
CA THR A 109 7.77 26.19 7.74
C THR A 109 7.72 26.56 9.21
N GLY A 110 7.96 25.63 10.13
CA GLY A 110 7.86 25.82 11.57
C GLY A 110 6.42 25.76 12.11
N GLU A 111 5.41 25.61 11.26
CA GLU A 111 4.01 25.55 11.69
C GLU A 111 3.18 24.73 10.67
N ALA A 112 2.22 23.94 11.16
CA ALA A 112 1.23 23.27 10.32
C ALA A 112 -0.04 22.96 11.11
N LYS A 113 -1.20 23.00 10.42
CA LYS A 113 -2.49 22.55 10.96
C LYS A 113 -3.10 21.53 10.05
N VAL A 114 -3.23 20.29 10.54
CA VAL A 114 -3.71 19.15 9.76
C VAL A 114 -4.87 18.48 10.48
N SER A 115 -5.95 18.18 9.76
CA SER A 115 -7.07 17.42 10.31
C SER A 115 -6.62 16.03 10.77
N LEU A 116 -7.19 15.55 11.87
CA LEU A 116 -7.09 14.13 12.22
C LEU A 116 -7.71 13.27 11.11
N PRO A 117 -7.08 12.14 10.75
CA PRO A 117 -7.67 11.24 9.79
C PRO A 117 -8.94 10.60 10.34
N GLY A 118 -9.91 10.34 9.47
CA GLY A 118 -11.12 9.58 9.82
C GLY A 118 -10.82 8.16 10.32
N GLY A 119 -11.85 7.48 10.82
CA GLY A 119 -11.75 6.10 11.27
C GLY A 119 -11.26 5.13 10.17
N CYS A 120 -10.79 3.96 10.57
CA CYS A 120 -10.33 2.91 9.68
C CYS A 120 -11.15 1.64 9.91
N THR A 121 -11.60 1.00 8.83
CA THR A 121 -12.43 -0.22 8.89
C THR A 121 -11.65 -1.46 9.33
N ILE A 122 -10.33 -1.48 9.15
CA ILE A 122 -9.48 -2.66 9.44
C ILE A 122 -8.95 -2.71 10.89
N GLY A 123 -9.22 -1.68 11.72
CA GLY A 123 -8.80 -1.65 13.13
C GLY A 123 -8.44 -0.26 13.63
N ALA A 124 -8.18 -0.17 14.95
CA ALA A 124 -7.74 1.06 15.59
C ALA A 124 -6.32 1.44 15.11
N ARG A 125 -6.19 2.65 14.59
CA ARG A 125 -4.92 3.18 14.05
C ARG A 125 -4.72 4.61 14.52
N PRO A 126 -4.43 4.83 15.81
CA PRO A 126 -4.22 6.17 16.37
C PRO A 126 -3.00 6.84 15.71
N VAL A 127 -2.93 8.17 15.81
CA VAL A 127 -1.79 8.95 15.33
C VAL A 127 -0.78 9.26 16.44
N ASP A 128 -0.94 8.64 17.60
CA ASP A 128 -0.16 8.94 18.81
C ASP A 128 1.34 8.81 18.59
N LEU A 129 1.80 7.76 17.90
CA LEU A 129 3.23 7.58 17.61
C LEU A 129 3.77 8.65 16.65
N HIS A 130 2.94 9.13 15.71
CA HIS A 130 3.30 10.26 14.86
C HIS A 130 3.52 11.52 15.68
N LEU A 131 2.58 11.82 16.59
CA LEU A 131 2.66 13.01 17.46
C LEU A 131 3.79 12.87 18.48
N GLN A 132 4.00 11.69 19.04
CA GLN A 132 5.13 11.40 19.94
C GLN A 132 6.47 11.70 19.26
N ALA A 133 6.65 11.25 18.01
CA ALA A 133 7.89 11.53 17.28
C ALA A 133 8.10 13.02 17.03
N LEU A 134 7.06 13.76 16.61
CA LEU A 134 7.17 15.21 16.40
C LEU A 134 7.43 15.97 17.71
N THR A 135 6.78 15.57 18.81
CA THR A 135 7.02 16.16 20.14
C THR A 135 8.45 15.91 20.60
N ALA A 136 8.99 14.70 20.39
CA ALA A 136 10.38 14.40 20.71
C ALA A 136 11.37 15.26 19.91
N LEU A 137 11.04 15.60 18.66
CA LEU A 137 11.80 16.55 17.83
C LEU A 137 11.60 18.02 18.25
N GLY A 138 10.85 18.30 19.33
CA GLY A 138 10.66 19.62 19.88
C GLY A 138 9.44 20.39 19.37
N ALA A 139 8.50 19.71 18.71
CA ALA A 139 7.24 20.32 18.30
C ALA A 139 6.31 20.55 19.50
N GLU A 140 5.65 21.68 19.51
CA GLU A 140 4.52 22.01 20.38
C GLU A 140 3.24 21.57 19.67
N ILE A 141 2.50 20.64 20.27
CA ILE A 141 1.30 20.01 19.67
C ILE A 141 0.05 20.44 20.44
N GLU A 142 -0.94 20.94 19.72
CA GLU A 142 -2.27 21.25 20.22
C GLU A 142 -3.32 20.47 19.43
N LEU A 143 -4.26 19.85 20.16
CA LEU A 143 -5.40 19.13 19.57
C LEU A 143 -6.66 19.95 19.85
N ASP A 144 -7.29 20.44 18.80
CA ASP A 144 -8.50 21.24 18.90
C ASP A 144 -9.45 20.98 17.72
N GLU A 145 -10.74 20.81 18.01
CA GLU A 145 -11.81 20.63 17.03
C GLU A 145 -11.52 19.55 15.94
N GLY A 146 -10.79 18.49 16.29
CA GLY A 146 -10.42 17.42 15.35
C GLY A 146 -9.21 17.76 14.46
N TYR A 147 -8.49 18.82 14.78
CA TYR A 147 -7.23 19.22 14.12
C TYR A 147 -6.03 19.07 15.05
N VAL A 148 -4.90 18.75 14.44
CA VAL A 148 -3.57 18.86 15.05
C VAL A 148 -2.94 20.16 14.58
N THR A 149 -2.66 21.07 15.50
CA THR A 149 -1.81 22.23 15.25
C THR A 149 -0.44 21.96 15.84
N ALA A 150 0.59 21.95 14.99
CA ALA A 150 1.97 21.73 15.39
C ALA A 150 2.79 23.00 15.13
N ARG A 151 3.63 23.41 16.10
CA ARG A 151 4.53 24.54 15.99
C ARG A 151 5.93 24.16 16.44
N ALA A 152 6.92 24.66 15.74
CA ALA A 152 8.34 24.52 16.08
C ALA A 152 9.03 25.89 15.95
N PRO A 153 8.76 26.85 16.87
CA PRO A 153 9.21 28.25 16.74
C PRO A 153 10.73 28.40 16.75
N ARG A 154 11.46 27.38 17.26
CA ARG A 154 12.94 27.31 17.26
C ARG A 154 13.48 26.28 16.27
N GLY A 155 12.65 25.83 15.30
CA GLY A 155 12.95 24.71 14.44
C GLY A 155 12.91 23.36 15.17
N LEU A 156 12.85 22.28 14.43
CA LEU A 156 12.94 20.92 14.97
C LEU A 156 14.38 20.60 15.37
N LYS A 157 14.55 19.79 16.42
CA LYS A 157 15.84 19.36 16.96
C LYS A 157 15.94 17.84 16.92
N GLY A 158 17.12 17.32 16.59
CA GLY A 158 17.41 15.91 16.63
C GLY A 158 17.17 15.32 18.03
N ALA A 159 16.64 14.10 18.05
CA ALA A 159 16.28 13.40 19.29
C ALA A 159 16.49 11.88 19.15
N GLU A 160 16.59 11.19 20.27
CA GLU A 160 16.48 9.75 20.30
C GLU A 160 15.01 9.37 20.50
N ILE A 161 14.46 8.60 19.54
CA ILE A 161 13.05 8.20 19.50
C ILE A 161 12.99 6.68 19.43
N GLU A 162 12.42 6.05 20.45
CA GLU A 162 12.14 4.63 20.47
C GLU A 162 10.63 4.40 20.41
N PHE A 163 10.18 3.71 19.36
CA PHE A 163 8.77 3.33 19.24
C PHE A 163 8.45 2.14 20.17
N PRO A 164 7.29 2.12 20.86
CA PRO A 164 6.88 1.00 21.70
C PRO A 164 6.66 -0.28 20.88
N PHE A 165 6.28 -0.14 19.63
CA PHE A 165 6.13 -1.20 18.62
C PHE A 165 6.41 -0.62 17.23
N VAL A 166 6.67 -1.51 16.26
CA VAL A 166 6.95 -1.10 14.87
C VAL A 166 5.71 -0.45 14.24
N SER A 167 5.88 0.75 13.70
CA SER A 167 4.84 1.48 12.97
C SER A 167 5.41 2.07 11.70
N VAL A 168 4.92 1.58 10.55
CA VAL A 168 5.33 2.08 9.22
C VAL A 168 5.05 3.58 9.11
N GLY A 169 3.81 4.00 9.37
CA GLY A 169 3.42 5.40 9.23
C GLY A 169 4.17 6.35 10.14
N ALA A 170 4.43 5.95 11.41
CA ALA A 170 5.19 6.77 12.33
C ALA A 170 6.67 6.87 11.94
N THR A 171 7.28 5.77 11.46
CA THR A 171 8.65 5.74 10.96
C THR A 171 8.81 6.70 9.77
N GLU A 172 7.93 6.61 8.78
CA GLU A 172 7.94 7.50 7.61
C GLU A 172 7.77 8.96 7.99
N HIS A 173 6.84 9.23 8.91
CA HIS A 173 6.55 10.60 9.36
C HIS A 173 7.72 11.20 10.13
N ALA A 174 8.31 10.44 11.06
CA ALA A 174 9.50 10.85 11.81
C ALA A 174 10.70 11.10 10.87
N LEU A 175 10.90 10.20 9.89
CA LEU A 175 11.96 10.34 8.88
C LEU A 175 11.81 11.63 8.07
N LEU A 176 10.59 11.92 7.56
CA LEU A 176 10.28 13.13 6.80
C LEU A 176 10.52 14.42 7.63
N ALA A 177 10.24 14.39 8.93
CA ALA A 177 10.46 15.55 9.80
C ALA A 177 11.94 15.70 10.20
N ALA A 178 12.63 14.60 10.47
CA ALA A 178 13.99 14.60 11.01
C ALA A 178 15.07 15.07 10.03
N VAL A 179 14.86 14.92 8.72
CA VAL A 179 15.87 15.30 7.71
C VAL A 179 16.23 16.79 7.71
N LEU A 180 15.35 17.67 8.20
CA LEU A 180 15.60 19.10 8.37
C LEU A 180 15.74 19.52 9.85
N ALA A 181 15.67 18.58 10.81
CA ALA A 181 15.86 18.87 12.22
C ALA A 181 17.35 19.12 12.52
N GLU A 182 17.65 20.16 13.30
CA GLU A 182 19.02 20.49 13.69
C GLU A 182 19.61 19.40 14.61
N GLY A 183 20.76 18.87 14.26
CA GLY A 183 21.47 17.82 15.02
C GLY A 183 21.19 16.43 14.48
N THR A 184 21.24 15.42 15.33
CA THR A 184 21.09 14.01 14.95
C THR A 184 19.84 13.41 15.60
N THR A 185 19.05 12.72 14.79
CA THR A 185 17.91 11.92 15.24
C THR A 185 18.25 10.44 15.12
N VAL A 186 17.93 9.66 16.15
CA VAL A 186 18.03 8.19 16.12
C VAL A 186 16.63 7.62 16.30
N LEU A 187 16.14 6.90 15.30
CA LEU A 187 14.88 6.17 15.38
C LEU A 187 15.18 4.71 15.69
N ARG A 188 14.68 4.22 16.82
CA ARG A 188 14.80 2.81 17.22
C ARG A 188 13.46 2.10 17.05
N ARG A 189 13.53 0.83 16.73
CA ARG A 189 12.38 -0.01 16.39
C ARG A 189 11.60 0.58 15.20
N ALA A 190 12.37 1.12 14.24
CA ALA A 190 11.87 1.62 12.97
C ALA A 190 11.30 0.47 12.12
N ALA A 191 10.32 0.79 11.30
CA ALA A 191 9.81 -0.14 10.29
C ALA A 191 10.87 -0.38 9.20
N ARG A 192 10.85 -1.58 8.61
CA ARG A 192 11.87 -2.04 7.64
C ARG A 192 11.27 -2.39 6.28
N GLU A 193 10.01 -2.04 6.07
CA GLU A 193 9.34 -2.27 4.79
C GLU A 193 10.14 -1.62 3.65
N PRO A 194 10.19 -2.24 2.46
CA PRO A 194 10.92 -1.70 1.30
C PRO A 194 10.55 -0.26 0.95
N GLU A 195 9.32 0.15 1.25
CA GLU A 195 8.84 1.51 1.05
C GLU A 195 9.53 2.53 1.97
N ILE A 196 9.98 2.10 3.17
CA ILE A 196 10.79 2.92 4.07
C ILE A 196 12.18 3.14 3.46
N GLY A 197 12.80 2.06 2.96
CA GLY A 197 14.08 2.12 2.25
C GLY A 197 14.00 3.04 1.03
N ASP A 198 12.95 2.91 0.23
CA ASP A 198 12.72 3.74 -0.96
C ASP A 198 12.65 5.24 -0.61
N LEU A 199 11.87 5.58 0.43
CA LEU A 199 11.80 6.95 0.94
C LEU A 199 13.16 7.45 1.43
N ALA A 200 13.89 6.64 2.23
CA ALA A 200 15.18 7.03 2.78
C ALA A 200 16.24 7.24 1.67
N HIS A 201 16.25 6.38 0.66
CA HIS A 201 17.15 6.52 -0.49
C HIS A 201 16.81 7.75 -1.35
N CYS A 202 15.52 8.03 -1.58
CA CYS A 202 15.10 9.25 -2.27
C CYS A 202 15.53 10.50 -1.50
N LEU A 203 15.30 10.55 -0.20
CA LEU A 203 15.75 11.67 0.65
C LEU A 203 17.27 11.82 0.62
N THR A 204 18.03 10.70 0.61
CA THR A 204 19.49 10.73 0.46
C THR A 204 19.90 11.30 -0.90
N ALA A 205 19.21 10.93 -1.98
CA ALA A 205 19.43 11.52 -3.31
C ALA A 205 19.11 13.02 -3.35
N MET A 206 18.19 13.48 -2.50
CA MET A 206 17.88 14.90 -2.29
C MET A 206 18.92 15.61 -1.41
N GLY A 207 19.88 14.89 -0.81
CA GLY A 207 20.96 15.46 0.02
C GLY A 207 20.83 15.21 1.51
N ALA A 208 19.85 14.43 1.97
CA ALA A 208 19.74 14.00 3.37
C ALA A 208 20.88 13.05 3.75
N ARG A 209 21.19 13.00 5.05
CA ARG A 209 22.23 12.14 5.63
C ARG A 209 21.54 11.11 6.52
N ILE A 210 21.39 9.89 6.01
CA ILE A 210 20.67 8.79 6.66
C ILE A 210 21.54 7.55 6.67
N GLU A 211 21.73 6.98 7.85
CA GLU A 211 22.46 5.72 8.07
C GLU A 211 21.51 4.66 8.62
N GLY A 212 21.84 3.39 8.45
CA GLY A 212 21.05 2.26 8.95
C GLY A 212 19.79 1.97 8.12
N ILE A 213 19.74 2.42 6.86
CA ILE A 213 18.61 2.11 5.94
C ILE A 213 18.44 0.58 5.87
N ASP A 214 17.17 0.11 5.82
CA ASP A 214 16.76 -1.30 5.85
C ASP A 214 17.00 -2.02 7.18
N THR A 215 17.43 -1.31 8.23
CA THR A 215 17.51 -1.82 9.60
C THR A 215 16.43 -1.23 10.50
N ASP A 216 16.32 -1.73 11.72
CA ASP A 216 15.38 -1.21 12.73
C ASP A 216 15.92 0.00 13.50
N VAL A 217 17.12 0.49 13.14
CA VAL A 217 17.71 1.71 13.69
C VAL A 217 18.14 2.63 12.57
N LEU A 218 17.46 3.77 12.44
CA LEU A 218 17.82 4.82 11.48
C LEU A 218 18.50 5.98 12.23
N THR A 219 19.64 6.42 11.72
CA THR A 219 20.34 7.61 12.20
C THR A 219 20.28 8.69 11.14
N ILE A 220 19.65 9.82 11.45
CA ILE A 220 19.41 10.93 10.54
C ILE A 220 20.16 12.15 11.05
N THR A 221 21.15 12.63 10.29
CA THR A 221 21.80 13.90 10.56
C THR A 221 21.10 14.99 9.75
N GLY A 222 20.43 15.91 10.44
CA GLY A 222 19.67 16.96 9.78
C GLY A 222 20.52 17.89 8.92
N VAL A 223 19.92 18.39 7.86
CA VAL A 223 20.54 19.33 6.91
C VAL A 223 19.73 20.62 6.84
N SER A 224 20.34 21.71 6.42
CA SER A 224 19.68 23.01 6.32
C SER A 224 18.71 23.12 5.15
N SER A 225 18.92 22.33 4.12
CA SER A 225 18.07 22.29 2.91
C SER A 225 18.26 20.99 2.16
N LEU A 226 17.26 20.62 1.37
CA LEU A 226 17.30 19.50 0.43
C LEU A 226 17.25 20.01 -1.01
N ASN A 227 17.82 19.27 -1.93
CA ASN A 227 17.79 19.53 -3.36
C ASN A 227 16.61 18.84 -4.05
N GLY A 228 16.33 19.21 -5.28
CA GLY A 228 15.50 18.41 -6.17
C GLY A 228 16.23 17.16 -6.66
N THR A 229 15.47 16.18 -7.13
CA THR A 229 16.02 14.96 -7.73
C THR A 229 15.02 14.33 -8.69
N THR A 230 15.47 13.36 -9.48
CA THR A 230 14.61 12.42 -10.19
C THR A 230 14.69 11.08 -9.48
N TRP A 231 13.53 10.51 -9.14
CA TRP A 231 13.45 9.25 -8.43
C TRP A 231 12.41 8.32 -9.04
N SER A 232 12.74 7.05 -9.18
CA SER A 232 11.80 6.03 -9.65
C SER A 232 11.18 5.29 -8.47
N VAL A 233 9.84 5.34 -8.37
CA VAL A 233 9.10 4.61 -7.35
C VAL A 233 9.33 3.11 -7.49
N ILE A 234 9.62 2.42 -6.38
CA ILE A 234 9.80 0.96 -6.40
C ILE A 234 8.53 0.24 -6.88
N PRO A 235 8.64 -0.98 -7.43
CA PRO A 235 7.47 -1.79 -7.77
C PRO A 235 6.57 -2.07 -6.55
N ASP A 236 5.24 -2.07 -6.75
CA ASP A 236 4.28 -2.38 -5.68
C ASP A 236 4.28 -3.88 -5.37
N ARG A 237 4.93 -4.26 -4.25
CA ARG A 237 4.99 -5.66 -3.80
C ARG A 237 3.62 -6.24 -3.47
N ILE A 238 2.64 -5.42 -3.10
CA ILE A 238 1.29 -5.89 -2.79
C ILE A 238 0.49 -6.13 -4.07
N GLU A 239 0.61 -5.25 -5.06
CA GLU A 239 0.06 -5.49 -6.40
C GLU A 239 0.68 -6.75 -7.01
N MET A 240 2.01 -6.86 -6.97
CA MET A 240 2.77 -8.01 -7.47
C MET A 240 2.32 -9.31 -6.80
N GLY A 241 2.26 -9.35 -5.47
CA GLY A 241 1.80 -10.52 -4.72
C GLY A 241 0.35 -10.89 -5.02
N SER A 242 -0.51 -9.89 -5.21
CA SER A 242 -1.92 -10.11 -5.57
C SER A 242 -2.07 -10.75 -6.94
N TYR A 243 -1.32 -10.31 -7.94
CA TYR A 243 -1.31 -10.94 -9.27
C TYR A 243 -0.62 -12.30 -9.26
N ALA A 244 0.40 -12.51 -8.42
CA ALA A 244 1.00 -13.83 -8.22
C ALA A 244 -0.04 -14.83 -7.70
N VAL A 245 -0.83 -14.44 -6.71
CA VAL A 245 -1.93 -15.26 -6.19
C VAL A 245 -3.03 -15.48 -7.22
N ALA A 246 -3.40 -14.45 -8.00
CA ALA A 246 -4.38 -14.58 -9.09
C ALA A 246 -3.93 -15.61 -10.14
N ALA A 247 -2.68 -15.57 -10.56
CA ALA A 247 -2.09 -16.54 -11.49
C ALA A 247 -2.07 -17.95 -10.89
N ALA A 248 -1.70 -18.08 -9.63
CA ALA A 248 -1.73 -19.36 -8.91
C ALA A 248 -3.16 -19.91 -8.79
N MET A 249 -4.15 -19.05 -8.52
CA MET A 249 -5.55 -19.47 -8.37
C MET A 249 -6.14 -19.92 -9.70
N ALA A 250 -6.00 -19.14 -10.76
CA ALA A 250 -6.52 -19.44 -12.09
C ALA A 250 -5.77 -20.61 -12.78
N GLY A 251 -4.49 -20.78 -12.45
CA GLY A 251 -3.59 -21.67 -13.19
C GLY A 251 -3.12 -21.06 -14.52
N GLY A 252 -2.16 -21.73 -15.16
CA GLY A 252 -1.49 -21.24 -16.36
C GLY A 252 -0.06 -20.80 -16.08
N GLU A 253 0.42 -19.78 -16.81
CA GLU A 253 1.79 -19.27 -16.72
C GLU A 253 1.79 -17.75 -16.91
N VAL A 254 2.10 -17.01 -15.84
CA VAL A 254 2.13 -15.54 -15.84
C VAL A 254 3.48 -15.05 -15.38
N ARG A 255 4.08 -14.15 -16.15
CA ARG A 255 5.29 -13.42 -15.76
C ARG A 255 4.90 -12.03 -15.25
N LEU A 256 5.28 -11.74 -14.00
CA LEU A 256 5.16 -10.41 -13.42
C LEU A 256 6.43 -9.64 -13.74
N THR A 257 6.33 -8.64 -14.60
CA THR A 257 7.48 -7.85 -15.11
C THR A 257 7.59 -6.51 -14.40
N LYS A 258 8.71 -5.79 -14.59
CA LYS A 258 9.03 -4.55 -13.86
C LYS A 258 8.92 -4.76 -12.34
N ALA A 259 9.34 -5.91 -11.87
CA ALA A 259 9.16 -6.39 -10.50
C ALA A 259 10.47 -6.91 -9.93
N ARG A 260 10.53 -7.09 -8.61
CA ARG A 260 11.68 -7.67 -7.93
C ARG A 260 11.19 -8.81 -7.03
N ALA A 261 11.56 -10.04 -7.37
CA ALA A 261 11.07 -11.26 -6.72
C ALA A 261 11.30 -11.26 -5.18
N GLU A 262 12.41 -10.69 -4.73
CA GLU A 262 12.77 -10.60 -3.32
C GLU A 262 11.77 -9.79 -2.47
N LEU A 263 10.97 -8.92 -3.09
CA LEU A 263 9.99 -8.10 -2.37
C LEU A 263 8.78 -8.89 -1.83
N ILE A 264 8.55 -10.09 -2.35
CA ILE A 264 7.43 -10.96 -1.94
C ILE A 264 7.89 -12.34 -1.44
N GLY A 265 9.13 -12.46 -0.96
CA GLY A 265 9.72 -13.74 -0.55
C GLY A 265 8.85 -14.54 0.41
N SER A 266 8.31 -13.91 1.46
CA SER A 266 7.42 -14.59 2.43
C SER A 266 6.13 -15.13 1.81
N LEU A 267 5.59 -14.49 0.78
CA LEU A 267 4.44 -14.99 0.03
C LEU A 267 4.85 -16.15 -0.89
N THR A 268 5.92 -15.97 -1.66
CA THR A 268 6.37 -17.00 -2.62
C THR A 268 6.76 -18.30 -1.92
N ASP A 269 7.37 -18.23 -0.73
CA ASP A 269 7.67 -19.42 0.07
C ASP A 269 6.39 -20.20 0.41
N LYS A 270 5.31 -19.50 0.81
CA LYS A 270 4.00 -20.12 1.09
C LYS A 270 3.29 -20.63 -0.14
N MET A 271 3.45 -19.96 -1.27
CA MET A 271 2.92 -20.44 -2.56
C MET A 271 3.64 -21.71 -3.03
N VAL A 272 4.96 -21.79 -2.87
CA VAL A 272 5.74 -22.98 -3.18
C VAL A 272 5.36 -24.15 -2.25
N GLU A 273 5.19 -23.89 -0.94
CA GLU A 273 4.69 -24.87 0.03
C GLU A 273 3.32 -25.42 -0.38
N ALA A 274 2.44 -24.57 -0.95
CA ALA A 274 1.13 -24.95 -1.46
C ALA A 274 1.20 -25.76 -2.79
N GLY A 275 2.35 -25.75 -3.47
CA GLY A 275 2.55 -26.48 -4.74
C GLY A 275 2.54 -25.61 -5.99
N VAL A 276 2.72 -24.30 -5.88
CA VAL A 276 2.87 -23.38 -7.01
C VAL A 276 4.34 -23.35 -7.45
N GLU A 277 4.60 -23.38 -8.75
CA GLU A 277 5.93 -23.15 -9.29
C GLU A 277 6.20 -21.64 -9.35
N VAL A 278 7.26 -21.18 -8.67
CA VAL A 278 7.69 -19.79 -8.64
C VAL A 278 9.16 -19.72 -9.04
N SER A 279 9.47 -18.94 -10.06
CA SER A 279 10.84 -18.80 -10.57
C SER A 279 11.21 -17.31 -10.77
N PRO A 280 12.33 -16.83 -10.24
CA PRO A 280 12.83 -15.49 -10.56
C PRO A 280 13.13 -15.35 -12.05
N THR A 281 12.87 -14.16 -12.61
CA THR A 281 13.25 -13.78 -13.98
C THR A 281 14.19 -12.56 -13.94
N ALA A 282 14.72 -12.16 -15.08
CA ALA A 282 15.65 -11.02 -15.14
C ALA A 282 15.01 -9.69 -14.68
N ASP A 283 13.68 -9.56 -14.83
CA ASP A 283 12.93 -8.33 -14.54
C ASP A 283 11.70 -8.57 -13.64
N GLY A 284 11.67 -9.72 -12.93
CA GLY A 284 10.54 -10.04 -12.05
C GLY A 284 10.44 -11.49 -11.61
N VAL A 285 9.25 -12.08 -11.75
CA VAL A 285 8.96 -13.44 -11.28
C VAL A 285 7.96 -14.13 -12.21
N LEU A 286 8.20 -15.41 -12.48
CA LEU A 286 7.30 -16.30 -13.20
C LEU A 286 6.50 -17.13 -12.19
N ILE A 287 5.18 -17.14 -12.35
CA ILE A 287 4.24 -17.94 -11.58
C ILE A 287 3.59 -18.95 -12.54
N LYS A 288 3.66 -20.24 -12.16
CA LYS A 288 3.10 -21.31 -12.98
C LYS A 288 2.39 -22.34 -12.12
N ARG A 289 1.22 -22.79 -12.58
CA ARG A 289 0.47 -23.88 -11.96
C ARG A 289 -0.36 -24.63 -13.00
N ASP A 290 -0.34 -25.96 -12.93
CA ASP A 290 -1.33 -26.80 -13.62
C ASP A 290 -2.67 -26.73 -12.86
N PRO A 291 -3.76 -26.21 -13.46
CA PRO A 291 -5.05 -26.09 -12.79
C PRO A 291 -5.67 -27.44 -12.40
N LYS A 292 -5.24 -28.52 -13.00
CA LYS A 292 -5.69 -29.90 -12.66
C LYS A 292 -5.10 -30.38 -11.32
N GLN A 293 -3.99 -29.79 -10.90
CA GLN A 293 -3.36 -30.13 -9.62
C GLN A 293 -3.94 -29.23 -8.53
N ARG A 294 -4.64 -29.82 -7.56
CA ARG A 294 -5.09 -29.07 -6.38
C ARG A 294 -3.90 -28.63 -5.53
N LEU A 295 -3.97 -27.42 -5.03
CA LEU A 295 -3.01 -26.90 -4.08
C LEU A 295 -3.19 -27.59 -2.72
N LYS A 296 -2.13 -27.63 -1.92
CA LYS A 296 -2.18 -28.06 -0.53
C LYS A 296 -2.55 -26.90 0.37
N ALA A 297 -3.30 -27.17 1.42
CA ALA A 297 -3.56 -26.20 2.47
C ALA A 297 -2.27 -25.81 3.21
N VAL A 298 -2.06 -24.53 3.43
CA VAL A 298 -0.87 -23.97 4.07
C VAL A 298 -1.30 -22.94 5.10
N ASP A 299 -0.67 -22.98 6.28
CA ASP A 299 -0.91 -22.03 7.36
C ASP A 299 -0.08 -20.76 7.16
N VAL A 300 -0.68 -19.62 7.51
CA VAL A 300 -0.05 -18.30 7.43
C VAL A 300 -0.34 -17.49 8.69
N GLU A 301 0.69 -16.81 9.18
CA GLU A 301 0.57 -15.78 10.21
C GLU A 301 1.10 -14.46 9.65
N THR A 302 0.30 -13.39 9.69
CA THR A 302 0.77 -12.07 9.30
C THR A 302 1.79 -11.55 10.29
N ALA A 303 2.80 -10.85 9.82
CA ALA A 303 3.85 -10.30 10.67
C ALA A 303 4.44 -9.02 10.03
N ILE A 304 5.14 -8.23 10.85
CA ILE A 304 5.94 -7.10 10.37
C ILE A 304 6.99 -7.59 9.36
N TYR A 305 7.37 -6.73 8.42
CA TYR A 305 8.37 -7.06 7.41
C TYR A 305 9.72 -7.52 8.07
N PRO A 306 10.35 -8.61 7.56
CA PRO A 306 10.08 -9.33 6.31
C PRO A 306 9.08 -10.50 6.41
N GLY A 307 8.25 -10.55 7.45
CA GLY A 307 7.21 -11.57 7.59
C GLY A 307 6.09 -11.41 6.55
N PHE A 308 5.06 -12.26 6.69
CA PHE A 308 3.94 -12.27 5.74
C PHE A 308 3.09 -11.00 5.86
N ALA A 309 2.97 -10.26 4.76
CA ALA A 309 2.32 -8.97 4.75
C ALA A 309 0.80 -9.10 4.98
N THR A 310 0.26 -8.35 5.96
CA THR A 310 -1.18 -8.28 6.23
C THR A 310 -1.98 -7.82 4.99
N ASP A 311 -1.39 -7.03 4.09
CA ASP A 311 -2.01 -6.58 2.84
C ASP A 311 -2.19 -7.71 1.80
N LEU A 312 -1.57 -8.88 2.01
CA LEU A 312 -1.70 -10.08 1.17
C LEU A 312 -2.49 -11.21 1.85
N GLN A 313 -2.95 -11.01 3.08
CA GLN A 313 -3.67 -12.02 3.86
C GLN A 313 -4.95 -12.48 3.15
N ALA A 314 -5.80 -11.56 2.70
CA ALA A 314 -7.07 -11.89 2.05
C ALA A 314 -6.89 -12.59 0.70
N GLN A 315 -5.88 -12.20 -0.07
CA GLN A 315 -5.55 -12.83 -1.36
C GLN A 315 -5.10 -14.27 -1.14
N PHE A 316 -4.22 -14.51 -0.15
CA PHE A 316 -3.79 -15.85 0.18
C PHE A 316 -4.94 -16.70 0.75
N MET A 317 -5.84 -16.09 1.53
CA MET A 317 -7.07 -16.75 1.99
C MET A 317 -7.91 -17.22 0.81
N ALA A 318 -8.10 -16.39 -0.23
CA ALA A 318 -8.82 -16.80 -1.43
C ALA A 318 -8.16 -18.00 -2.10
N LEU A 319 -6.83 -18.05 -2.19
CA LEU A 319 -6.09 -19.19 -2.74
C LEU A 319 -6.37 -20.47 -1.97
N MET A 320 -6.46 -20.40 -0.65
CA MET A 320 -6.72 -21.56 0.22
C MET A 320 -8.16 -22.06 0.16
N THR A 321 -9.12 -21.26 -0.34
CA THR A 321 -10.53 -21.71 -0.44
C THR A 321 -10.74 -22.93 -1.32
N THR A 322 -9.82 -23.23 -2.24
CA THR A 322 -9.87 -24.42 -3.12
C THR A 322 -8.70 -25.39 -2.91
N ALA A 323 -7.86 -25.14 -1.90
CA ALA A 323 -6.76 -26.04 -1.54
C ALA A 323 -7.27 -27.34 -0.88
N GLU A 324 -6.50 -28.41 -0.93
CA GLU A 324 -6.82 -29.67 -0.26
C GLU A 324 -6.44 -29.59 1.22
N GLY A 325 -7.41 -29.68 2.11
CA GLY A 325 -7.23 -29.64 3.55
C GLY A 325 -7.79 -28.38 4.21
N VAL A 326 -7.28 -28.04 5.37
CA VAL A 326 -7.67 -26.86 6.16
C VAL A 326 -6.44 -26.00 6.38
N SER A 327 -6.56 -24.71 6.06
CA SER A 327 -5.53 -23.69 6.32
C SER A 327 -5.93 -22.83 7.50
N THR A 328 -4.97 -22.55 8.38
CA THR A 328 -5.13 -21.59 9.47
C THR A 328 -4.46 -20.29 9.07
N ILE A 329 -5.22 -19.19 9.06
CA ILE A 329 -4.72 -17.85 8.74
C ILE A 329 -4.89 -16.98 9.97
N ARG A 330 -3.76 -16.60 10.60
CA ARG A 330 -3.72 -15.75 11.79
C ARG A 330 -3.36 -14.33 11.41
N GLU A 331 -4.22 -13.35 11.79
CA GLU A 331 -3.99 -11.94 11.60
C GLU A 331 -3.49 -11.30 12.90
N THR A 332 -2.25 -10.84 12.92
CA THR A 332 -1.60 -10.26 14.11
C THR A 332 -1.40 -8.76 14.04
N ILE A 333 -1.67 -8.15 12.88
CA ILE A 333 -1.40 -6.72 12.65
C ILE A 333 -2.66 -5.87 12.80
N PHE A 334 -3.80 -6.33 12.24
CA PHE A 334 -5.07 -5.60 12.28
C PHE A 334 -6.22 -6.52 12.68
N GLU A 335 -6.75 -6.33 13.87
CA GLU A 335 -7.74 -7.20 14.53
C GLU A 335 -9.04 -7.39 13.75
N ASN A 336 -9.45 -6.41 12.94
CA ASN A 336 -10.72 -6.43 12.19
C ASN A 336 -10.54 -6.79 10.70
N ARG A 337 -9.40 -7.34 10.30
CA ARG A 337 -9.10 -7.55 8.88
C ARG A 337 -9.63 -8.86 8.29
N PHE A 338 -10.88 -9.20 8.65
CA PHE A 338 -11.63 -10.34 8.11
C PHE A 338 -12.97 -9.94 7.47
N MET A 339 -13.16 -8.67 7.16
CA MET A 339 -14.41 -8.14 6.58
C MET A 339 -14.75 -8.73 5.20
N HIS A 340 -13.77 -9.31 4.50
CA HIS A 340 -13.95 -9.98 3.21
C HIS A 340 -14.50 -11.41 3.34
N VAL A 341 -14.44 -12.03 4.52
CA VAL A 341 -14.85 -13.41 4.73
C VAL A 341 -16.34 -13.63 4.42
N PRO A 342 -17.28 -12.79 4.86
CA PRO A 342 -18.69 -12.95 4.47
C PRO A 342 -18.91 -12.89 2.95
N GLU A 343 -18.11 -12.10 2.24
CA GLU A 343 -18.20 -11.98 0.78
C GLU A 343 -17.63 -13.22 0.06
N LEU A 344 -16.52 -13.79 0.56
CA LEU A 344 -16.01 -15.09 0.07
C LEU A 344 -17.01 -16.22 0.35
N ALA A 345 -17.68 -16.22 1.49
CA ALA A 345 -18.72 -17.20 1.80
C ALA A 345 -19.91 -17.13 0.82
N ARG A 346 -20.23 -15.96 0.26
CA ARG A 346 -21.24 -15.82 -0.82
C ARG A 346 -20.84 -16.56 -2.09
N LEU A 347 -19.53 -16.73 -2.33
CA LEU A 347 -19.00 -17.53 -3.43
C LEU A 347 -18.93 -19.03 -3.08
N GLY A 348 -19.35 -19.45 -1.88
CA GLY A 348 -19.34 -20.83 -1.43
C GLY A 348 -18.08 -21.24 -0.66
N ALA A 349 -17.21 -20.30 -0.26
CA ALA A 349 -16.05 -20.62 0.56
C ALA A 349 -16.47 -21.06 1.97
N ASP A 350 -15.80 -22.07 2.52
CA ASP A 350 -16.00 -22.58 3.89
C ASP A 350 -14.92 -21.98 4.82
N ILE A 351 -15.28 -20.91 5.51
CA ILE A 351 -14.37 -20.15 6.37
C ILE A 351 -15.03 -19.87 7.71
N SER A 352 -14.36 -20.21 8.80
CA SER A 352 -14.75 -19.81 10.16
C SER A 352 -13.71 -18.91 10.79
N VAL A 353 -14.14 -17.85 11.49
CA VAL A 353 -13.24 -16.86 12.11
C VAL A 353 -13.47 -16.83 13.63
N HIS A 354 -12.38 -16.95 14.38
CA HIS A 354 -12.38 -16.84 15.83
C HIS A 354 -11.11 -16.10 16.32
N ALA A 355 -11.30 -15.06 17.12
CA ALA A 355 -10.22 -14.38 17.86
C ALA A 355 -8.96 -14.02 17.02
N GLY A 356 -9.15 -13.45 15.81
CA GLY A 356 -8.05 -13.06 14.94
C GLY A 356 -7.45 -14.20 14.11
N GLU A 357 -8.12 -15.37 14.09
CA GLU A 357 -7.71 -16.55 13.34
C GLU A 357 -8.86 -17.04 12.46
N ALA A 358 -8.57 -17.35 11.21
CA ALA A 358 -9.51 -17.92 10.25
C ALA A 358 -9.09 -19.35 9.89
N HIS A 359 -10.03 -20.28 9.95
CA HIS A 359 -9.87 -21.63 9.41
C HIS A 359 -10.58 -21.72 8.07
N VAL A 360 -9.82 -22.00 7.02
CA VAL A 360 -10.29 -22.10 5.64
C VAL A 360 -10.28 -23.56 5.22
N THR A 361 -11.46 -24.15 5.08
CA THR A 361 -11.61 -25.50 4.54
C THR A 361 -11.72 -25.43 3.01
N GLY A 362 -10.83 -26.07 2.30
CA GLY A 362 -10.86 -26.05 0.84
C GLY A 362 -12.06 -26.75 0.26
N VAL A 363 -12.81 -26.07 -0.61
CA VAL A 363 -13.94 -26.61 -1.35
C VAL A 363 -13.52 -27.05 -2.75
N GLU A 364 -14.32 -27.89 -3.40
CA GLU A 364 -14.03 -28.31 -4.77
C GLU A 364 -14.34 -27.23 -5.80
N VAL A 365 -15.41 -26.47 -5.56
CA VAL A 365 -15.94 -25.48 -6.49
C VAL A 365 -16.41 -24.23 -5.73
N LEU A 366 -16.05 -23.07 -6.25
CA LEU A 366 -16.69 -21.79 -5.90
C LEU A 366 -17.74 -21.45 -6.95
N HIS A 367 -18.75 -20.68 -6.58
CA HIS A 367 -19.84 -20.28 -7.46
C HIS A 367 -19.90 -18.76 -7.61
N GLY A 368 -20.10 -18.29 -8.83
CA GLY A 368 -20.26 -16.87 -9.13
C GLY A 368 -21.44 -16.25 -8.38
N ALA A 369 -21.22 -15.07 -7.83
CA ALA A 369 -22.23 -14.33 -7.07
C ALA A 369 -22.00 -12.83 -7.16
N GLN A 370 -22.99 -12.04 -6.72
CA GLN A 370 -22.81 -10.62 -6.47
C GLN A 370 -22.16 -10.42 -5.11
N VAL A 371 -21.02 -9.74 -5.07
CA VAL A 371 -20.24 -9.45 -3.87
C VAL A 371 -19.82 -7.99 -3.82
N MET A 372 -19.43 -7.51 -2.66
CA MET A 372 -19.04 -6.11 -2.46
C MET A 372 -17.60 -5.99 -1.99
N ALA A 373 -16.83 -5.10 -2.62
CA ALA A 373 -15.53 -4.71 -2.15
C ALA A 373 -15.61 -4.07 -0.75
N THR A 374 -14.74 -4.48 0.17
CA THR A 374 -14.75 -4.07 1.58
C THR A 374 -13.63 -3.12 1.95
N ASP A 375 -12.45 -3.30 1.37
CA ASP A 375 -11.28 -2.42 1.50
C ASP A 375 -10.41 -2.44 0.23
N LEU A 376 -9.42 -1.57 0.17
CA LEU A 376 -8.61 -1.35 -1.04
C LEU A 376 -7.68 -2.53 -1.42
N ARG A 377 -7.28 -3.38 -0.48
CA ARG A 377 -6.38 -4.52 -0.73
C ARG A 377 -7.11 -5.86 -0.63
N ALA A 378 -7.89 -6.06 0.44
CA ALA A 378 -8.61 -7.31 0.65
C ALA A 378 -9.62 -7.59 -0.46
N SER A 379 -10.24 -6.55 -1.04
CA SER A 379 -11.21 -6.72 -2.14
C SER A 379 -10.66 -7.46 -3.36
N MET A 380 -9.34 -7.50 -3.55
CA MET A 380 -8.72 -8.28 -4.61
C MET A 380 -8.96 -9.80 -4.42
N CYS A 381 -9.19 -10.28 -3.20
CA CYS A 381 -9.53 -11.68 -2.95
C CYS A 381 -10.82 -12.12 -3.67
N LEU A 382 -11.79 -11.19 -3.82
CA LEU A 382 -13.05 -11.46 -4.52
C LEU A 382 -12.85 -11.57 -6.03
N VAL A 383 -11.95 -10.77 -6.60
CA VAL A 383 -11.53 -10.89 -8.01
C VAL A 383 -10.84 -12.23 -8.22
N ILE A 384 -9.89 -12.58 -7.35
CA ILE A 384 -9.13 -13.83 -7.40
C ILE A 384 -10.06 -15.04 -7.32
N ALA A 385 -10.99 -15.06 -6.37
CA ALA A 385 -11.98 -16.13 -6.25
C ALA A 385 -12.91 -16.18 -7.46
N GLY A 386 -13.33 -15.02 -8.00
CA GLY A 386 -14.16 -14.92 -9.19
C GLY A 386 -13.52 -15.48 -10.47
N LEU A 387 -12.16 -15.46 -10.58
CA LEU A 387 -11.45 -16.04 -11.73
C LEU A 387 -11.68 -17.55 -11.90
N VAL A 388 -12.02 -18.26 -10.81
CA VAL A 388 -12.20 -19.72 -10.83
C VAL A 388 -13.63 -20.16 -10.47
N ALA A 389 -14.48 -19.23 -10.03
CA ALA A 389 -15.86 -19.55 -9.66
C ALA A 389 -16.68 -19.98 -10.88
N GLU A 390 -17.52 -21.00 -10.74
CA GLU A 390 -18.46 -21.38 -11.80
C GLU A 390 -19.53 -20.28 -11.99
N GLY A 391 -19.64 -19.76 -13.21
CA GLY A 391 -20.56 -18.67 -13.55
C GLY A 391 -19.91 -17.28 -13.44
N GLU A 392 -20.76 -16.25 -13.41
CA GLU A 392 -20.32 -14.86 -13.35
C GLU A 392 -20.28 -14.35 -11.90
N THR A 393 -19.18 -13.75 -11.52
CA THR A 393 -19.03 -12.98 -10.27
C THR A 393 -19.10 -11.48 -10.58
N THR A 394 -19.95 -10.74 -9.89
CA THR A 394 -20.02 -9.27 -9.99
C THR A 394 -19.54 -8.63 -8.68
N VAL A 395 -18.42 -7.90 -8.77
CA VAL A 395 -17.84 -7.18 -7.63
C VAL A 395 -18.30 -5.72 -7.67
N GLY A 396 -19.10 -5.32 -6.70
CA GLY A 396 -19.54 -3.93 -6.52
C GLY A 396 -18.57 -3.08 -5.69
N ARG A 397 -18.77 -1.78 -5.63
CA ARG A 397 -17.93 -0.81 -4.89
C ARG A 397 -16.47 -0.83 -5.35
N VAL A 398 -16.23 -0.92 -6.64
CA VAL A 398 -14.87 -1.04 -7.22
C VAL A 398 -13.95 0.17 -6.96
N TYR A 399 -14.50 1.29 -6.48
CA TYR A 399 -13.71 2.43 -6.04
C TYR A 399 -12.68 2.06 -4.95
N HIS A 400 -12.93 0.98 -4.18
CA HIS A 400 -11.93 0.43 -3.26
C HIS A 400 -10.75 -0.18 -4.02
N LEU A 401 -11.00 -0.95 -5.08
CA LEU A 401 -9.96 -1.54 -5.94
C LEU A 401 -9.14 -0.46 -6.66
N ASP A 402 -9.79 0.60 -7.16
CA ASP A 402 -9.15 1.72 -7.86
C ASP A 402 -8.17 2.52 -6.99
N ARG A 403 -8.23 2.35 -5.67
CA ARG A 403 -7.27 2.92 -4.73
C ARG A 403 -5.98 2.12 -4.59
N GLY A 404 -6.00 0.84 -4.95
CA GLY A 404 -4.91 -0.10 -4.71
C GLY A 404 -4.37 -0.80 -5.96
N PHE A 405 -5.11 -0.82 -7.05
CA PHE A 405 -4.76 -1.56 -8.27
C PHE A 405 -4.99 -0.71 -9.50
N GLU A 406 -3.93 -0.51 -10.28
CA GLU A 406 -3.98 0.26 -11.52
C GLU A 406 -4.42 -0.64 -12.67
N ARG A 407 -5.51 -0.26 -13.38
CA ARG A 407 -5.98 -0.92 -14.61
C ARG A 407 -6.16 -2.44 -14.44
N LEU A 408 -6.76 -2.84 -13.31
CA LEU A 408 -6.89 -4.24 -12.91
C LEU A 408 -7.50 -5.13 -14.00
N GLU A 409 -8.65 -4.71 -14.55
CA GLU A 409 -9.37 -5.45 -15.58
C GLU A 409 -8.60 -5.55 -16.89
N GLU A 410 -7.82 -4.54 -17.24
CA GLU A 410 -7.00 -4.54 -18.45
C GLU A 410 -5.81 -5.49 -18.29
N LYS A 411 -5.12 -5.46 -17.14
CA LYS A 411 -3.97 -6.33 -16.85
C LYS A 411 -4.35 -7.80 -16.83
N LEU A 412 -5.44 -8.15 -16.13
CA LEU A 412 -5.94 -9.54 -16.09
C LEU A 412 -6.54 -9.98 -17.43
N GLY A 413 -7.28 -9.10 -18.11
CA GLY A 413 -7.83 -9.36 -19.43
C GLY A 413 -6.76 -9.61 -20.49
N ALA A 414 -5.64 -8.89 -20.44
CA ALA A 414 -4.50 -9.13 -21.32
C ALA A 414 -3.87 -10.52 -21.14
N CYS A 415 -4.05 -11.14 -19.97
CA CYS A 415 -3.61 -12.51 -19.69
C CYS A 415 -4.69 -13.57 -19.94
N GLY A 416 -5.86 -13.19 -20.49
CA GLY A 416 -6.91 -14.11 -20.88
C GLY A 416 -8.08 -14.24 -19.90
N ALA A 417 -8.13 -13.45 -18.82
CA ALA A 417 -9.31 -13.39 -17.97
C ALA A 417 -10.49 -12.78 -18.73
N ASP A 418 -11.68 -13.36 -18.58
CA ASP A 418 -12.93 -12.75 -19.03
C ASP A 418 -13.44 -11.83 -17.92
N ILE A 419 -12.94 -10.61 -17.94
CA ILE A 419 -13.17 -9.58 -16.92
C ILE A 419 -13.49 -8.24 -17.57
N ARG A 420 -14.51 -7.55 -17.09
CA ARG A 420 -14.93 -6.26 -17.64
C ARG A 420 -15.45 -5.34 -16.55
N ARG A 421 -15.23 -4.06 -16.74
CA ARG A 421 -15.85 -3.01 -15.93
C ARG A 421 -17.24 -2.68 -16.46
N ILE A 422 -18.22 -2.69 -15.59
CA ILE A 422 -19.59 -2.26 -15.84
C ILE A 422 -19.75 -0.86 -15.21
N LYS A 423 -19.96 0.15 -16.06
CA LYS A 423 -20.22 1.50 -15.58
C LYS A 423 -21.59 1.55 -14.96
N GLY A 424 -21.69 2.06 -13.74
CA GLY A 424 -22.96 2.33 -13.09
C GLY A 424 -23.72 3.42 -13.86
N THR A 425 -25.01 3.19 -14.13
CA THR A 425 -25.90 4.26 -14.59
C THR A 425 -25.96 5.29 -13.46
N GLY A 426 -25.46 6.51 -13.74
CA GLY A 426 -25.32 7.54 -12.73
C GLY A 426 -26.67 7.92 -12.12
N ASP A 427 -26.94 7.46 -10.92
CA ASP A 427 -27.76 8.11 -9.93
C ASP A 427 -26.86 8.32 -8.72
N GLU A 428 -26.34 9.54 -8.63
CA GLU A 428 -25.62 10.06 -7.47
C GLU A 428 -26.61 10.24 -6.33
N HIS A 429 -26.31 9.59 -5.20
CA HIS A 429 -26.86 9.98 -3.91
C HIS A 429 -25.72 10.28 -2.94
#